data_c2c8d8399fc7304ee1a946024ac5378f
#
_entry.id   c2c8d8399fc7304ee1a946024ac5378f
#
_cell.length_a   1.000
_cell.length_b   1.000
_cell.length_c   1.000
_cell.angle_alpha   90.00
_cell.angle_beta   90.00
_cell.angle_gamma   90.00
#
_symmetry.space_group_name_H-M   'P 1'
#
loop_
_entity.id
_entity.type
_entity.pdbx_description
1 polymer ?
#
loop_
_entity_poly.entity_id
_entity_poly.type
_entity_poly.pdbx_seq_one_letter_code
_entity_poly.pdbx_strand_id
1 'polypeptide(L)'
;MVNSGIPSAEKPSSAPVQEAVSFHEALAGTWEQKYRKSSFASRQAIVRECLREVRLKGTTWLDAGCGTGTLARWLAEQGCHVEAVDAAPSMLCVAEELTSASPGAVPVTYRWVPSIDTLPFPANFFDGVLCSSVLEYLHDPRLCLQELNRVLRPCGRLMISVPSARSITRRVLKLVHAGTERFGCAWPKYLSISKQEYSVREFSELLRAHGFGTEVFMCFGNRVARWFPGNAFVGSLLMFRATKE
;
A
#
# COMPACT_ATOMS: atom_id res chain seq x y z
N MET A 1 -19.93 -8.80 -27.99
CA MET A 1 -20.70 -8.51 -26.77
C MET A 1 -20.11 -9.39 -25.69
N VAL A 2 -19.17 -8.87 -24.90
CA VAL A 2 -18.59 -9.59 -23.76
C VAL A 2 -19.33 -9.09 -22.51
N ASN A 3 -20.03 -10.01 -21.88
CA ASN A 3 -20.89 -9.78 -20.74
C ASN A 3 -20.03 -9.49 -19.50
N SER A 4 -19.88 -8.22 -19.12
CA SER A 4 -19.21 -7.80 -17.90
C SER A 4 -20.15 -8.00 -16.70
N GLY A 5 -20.30 -9.26 -16.27
CA GLY A 5 -20.98 -9.59 -15.03
C GLY A 5 -20.09 -9.22 -13.85
N ILE A 6 -20.29 -8.02 -13.28
CA ILE A 6 -19.82 -7.71 -11.92
C ILE A 6 -20.64 -8.58 -10.97
N PRO A 7 -20.04 -9.53 -10.26
CA PRO A 7 -20.77 -10.32 -9.27
C PRO A 7 -21.24 -9.39 -8.15
N SER A 8 -22.46 -9.61 -7.65
CA SER A 8 -23.03 -8.93 -6.50
C SER A 8 -22.05 -9.00 -5.32
N ALA A 9 -21.57 -7.83 -4.90
CA ALA A 9 -20.52 -7.68 -3.91
C ALA A 9 -20.92 -8.29 -2.57
N GLU A 10 -20.26 -9.36 -2.15
CA GLU A 10 -20.20 -9.71 -0.74
C GLU A 10 -19.52 -8.57 0.02
N LYS A 11 -20.21 -8.05 1.06
CA LYS A 11 -19.71 -6.92 1.85
C LYS A 11 -18.40 -7.29 2.56
N PRO A 12 -17.40 -6.38 2.59
CA PRO A 12 -16.15 -6.61 3.32
C PRO A 12 -16.42 -6.89 4.80
N SER A 13 -15.67 -7.81 5.39
CA SER A 13 -16.03 -8.54 6.61
C SER A 13 -15.92 -7.78 7.94
N SER A 14 -15.50 -6.49 7.97
CA SER A 14 -15.48 -5.70 9.22
C SER A 14 -15.76 -4.21 9.00
N ALA A 15 -16.45 -3.58 9.95
CA ALA A 15 -16.82 -2.17 9.91
C ALA A 15 -15.63 -1.19 9.66
N PRO A 16 -14.43 -1.37 10.26
CA PRO A 16 -13.28 -0.49 10.01
C PRO A 16 -12.76 -0.54 8.57
N VAL A 17 -12.77 -1.71 7.94
CA VAL A 17 -12.35 -1.87 6.53
C VAL A 17 -13.34 -1.18 5.60
N GLN A 18 -14.64 -1.28 5.87
CA GLN A 18 -15.67 -0.57 5.10
C GLN A 18 -15.53 0.94 5.17
N GLU A 19 -15.20 1.48 6.36
CA GLU A 19 -14.98 2.92 6.55
C GLU A 19 -13.77 3.40 5.74
N ALA A 20 -12.67 2.64 5.72
CA ALA A 20 -11.49 2.94 4.93
C ALA A 20 -11.78 2.85 3.42
N VAL A 21 -12.50 1.84 2.96
CA VAL A 21 -12.91 1.71 1.55
C VAL A 21 -13.77 2.91 1.14
N SER A 22 -14.82 3.25 1.91
CA SER A 22 -15.69 4.40 1.62
C SER A 22 -14.91 5.72 1.58
N PHE A 23 -13.93 5.90 2.46
CA PHE A 23 -13.05 7.07 2.46
C PHE A 23 -12.23 7.16 1.18
N HIS A 24 -11.64 6.05 0.72
CA HIS A 24 -10.84 6.02 -0.50
C HIS A 24 -11.71 6.19 -1.76
N GLU A 25 -12.89 5.58 -1.80
CA GLU A 25 -13.84 5.78 -2.88
C GLU A 25 -14.22 7.25 -3.09
N ALA A 26 -14.56 7.95 -2.00
CA ALA A 26 -14.87 9.37 -2.04
C ALA A 26 -13.71 10.26 -2.53
N LEU A 27 -12.48 9.75 -2.50
CA LEU A 27 -11.29 10.49 -2.91
C LEU A 27 -10.74 10.08 -4.28
N ALA A 28 -11.23 9.01 -4.90
CA ALA A 28 -10.65 8.42 -6.11
C ALA A 28 -10.41 9.46 -7.22
N GLY A 29 -11.41 10.27 -7.56
CA GLY A 29 -11.29 11.28 -8.62
C GLY A 29 -10.30 12.43 -8.34
N THR A 30 -9.88 12.62 -7.09
CA THR A 30 -8.90 13.67 -6.69
C THR A 30 -7.58 13.09 -6.22
N TRP A 31 -7.45 11.76 -6.18
CA TRP A 31 -6.31 11.06 -5.59
C TRP A 31 -4.99 11.39 -6.28
N GLU A 32 -4.97 11.39 -7.60
CA GLU A 32 -3.78 11.74 -8.41
C GLU A 32 -3.27 13.17 -8.16
N GLN A 33 -4.17 14.13 -7.92
CA GLN A 33 -3.76 15.49 -7.56
C GLN A 33 -3.00 15.52 -6.23
N LYS A 34 -3.35 14.63 -5.29
CA LYS A 34 -2.63 14.44 -4.03
C LYS A 34 -1.28 13.77 -4.26
N TYR A 35 -1.18 12.81 -5.19
CA TYR A 35 0.07 12.14 -5.56
C TYR A 35 1.12 13.11 -6.13
N ARG A 36 0.71 14.15 -6.83
CA ARG A 36 1.61 15.20 -7.33
C ARG A 36 2.18 16.09 -6.22
N LYS A 37 1.58 16.10 -5.03
CA LYS A 37 2.06 16.88 -3.88
C LYS A 37 3.01 16.04 -3.03
N SER A 38 4.22 16.49 -2.91
CA SER A 38 5.43 16.08 -2.16
C SER A 38 5.52 14.77 -1.37
N SER A 39 4.47 14.28 -0.68
CA SER A 39 4.56 13.07 0.16
C SER A 39 4.42 11.76 -0.65
N PHE A 40 3.63 11.78 -1.71
CA PHE A 40 3.42 10.62 -2.57
C PHE A 40 4.54 10.46 -3.62
N ALA A 41 5.08 11.56 -4.15
CA ALA A 41 6.28 11.50 -4.99
C ALA A 41 7.47 10.87 -4.24
N SER A 42 7.57 11.13 -2.93
CA SER A 42 8.56 10.50 -2.06
C SER A 42 8.37 8.98 -1.98
N ARG A 43 7.13 8.47 -1.96
CA ARG A 43 6.85 7.03 -1.90
C ARG A 43 7.39 6.29 -3.13
N GLN A 44 7.09 6.79 -4.32
CA GLN A 44 7.59 6.19 -5.56
C GLN A 44 9.13 6.20 -5.62
N ALA A 45 9.77 7.31 -5.19
CA ALA A 45 11.23 7.38 -5.13
C ALA A 45 11.83 6.35 -4.16
N ILE A 46 11.20 6.15 -2.99
CA ILE A 46 11.64 5.16 -2.00
C ILE A 46 11.47 3.73 -2.52
N VAL A 47 10.32 3.41 -3.15
CA VAL A 47 10.13 2.09 -3.76
C VAL A 47 11.18 1.83 -4.83
N ARG A 48 11.46 2.80 -5.70
CA ARG A 48 12.52 2.70 -6.71
C ARG A 48 13.89 2.44 -6.07
N GLU A 49 14.23 3.17 -5.03
CA GLU A 49 15.51 3.00 -4.32
C GLU A 49 15.61 1.62 -3.66
N CYS A 50 14.56 1.16 -2.98
CA CYS A 50 14.53 -0.16 -2.37
C CYS A 50 14.63 -1.30 -3.39
N LEU A 51 14.16 -1.09 -4.62
CA LEU A 51 14.16 -2.11 -5.68
C LEU A 51 15.30 -1.92 -6.69
N ARG A 52 16.21 -0.96 -6.50
CA ARG A 52 17.28 -0.63 -7.46
C ARG A 52 18.17 -1.83 -7.84
N GLU A 53 18.43 -2.72 -6.89
CA GLU A 53 19.27 -3.91 -7.07
C GLU A 53 18.44 -5.18 -7.35
N VAL A 54 17.12 -5.06 -7.42
CA VAL A 54 16.22 -6.18 -7.68
C VAL A 54 15.99 -6.29 -9.19
N ARG A 55 16.19 -7.50 -9.73
CA ARG A 55 15.83 -7.77 -11.12
C ARG A 55 14.30 -7.73 -11.25
N LEU A 56 13.77 -6.76 -11.99
CA LEU A 56 12.33 -6.57 -12.19
C LEU A 56 11.84 -7.17 -13.52
N LYS A 57 12.59 -6.97 -14.61
CA LYS A 57 12.17 -7.38 -15.96
C LYS A 57 11.89 -8.88 -16.05
N GLY A 58 10.68 -9.20 -16.50
CA GLY A 58 10.21 -10.57 -16.70
C GLY A 58 9.76 -11.28 -15.43
N THR A 59 9.63 -10.55 -14.30
CA THR A 59 9.10 -11.06 -13.03
C THR A 59 7.61 -10.72 -12.88
N THR A 60 6.91 -11.49 -12.03
CA THR A 60 5.48 -11.32 -11.75
C THR A 60 5.27 -10.69 -10.38
N TRP A 61 4.59 -9.55 -10.32
CA TRP A 61 4.38 -8.77 -9.10
C TRP A 61 2.91 -8.59 -8.79
N LEU A 62 2.60 -8.58 -7.49
CA LEU A 62 1.31 -8.15 -6.95
C LEU A 62 1.45 -6.74 -6.36
N ASP A 63 0.56 -5.83 -6.71
CA ASP A 63 0.33 -4.57 -5.99
C ASP A 63 -0.96 -4.72 -5.15
N ALA A 64 -0.80 -5.02 -3.86
CA ALA A 64 -1.90 -5.27 -2.93
C ALA A 64 -2.35 -3.96 -2.25
N GLY A 65 -3.57 -3.51 -2.55
CA GLY A 65 -4.07 -2.18 -2.21
C GLY A 65 -3.49 -1.11 -3.14
N CYS A 66 -3.64 -1.34 -4.44
CA CYS A 66 -2.99 -0.54 -5.49
C CYS A 66 -3.53 0.89 -5.62
N GLY A 67 -4.72 1.19 -5.07
CA GLY A 67 -5.40 2.46 -5.26
C GLY A 67 -5.56 2.80 -6.75
N THR A 68 -5.12 3.98 -7.16
CA THR A 68 -5.15 4.42 -8.56
C THR A 68 -4.03 3.83 -9.44
N GLY A 69 -3.33 2.79 -8.98
CA GLY A 69 -2.38 2.01 -9.76
C GLY A 69 -1.04 2.67 -10.08
N THR A 70 -0.65 3.74 -9.38
CA THR A 70 0.59 4.49 -9.68
C THR A 70 1.85 3.62 -9.56
N LEU A 71 1.94 2.76 -8.54
CA LEU A 71 3.09 1.88 -8.34
C LEU A 71 2.99 0.65 -9.24
N ALA A 72 1.78 0.13 -9.49
CA ALA A 72 1.54 -0.95 -10.44
C ALA A 72 1.99 -0.57 -11.85
N ARG A 73 1.60 0.61 -12.36
CA ARG A 73 2.07 1.12 -13.67
C ARG A 73 3.58 1.25 -13.71
N TRP A 74 4.19 1.80 -12.64
CA TRP A 74 5.65 1.89 -12.60
C TRP A 74 6.34 0.52 -12.65
N LEU A 75 5.86 -0.50 -11.93
CA LEU A 75 6.40 -1.87 -12.01
C LEU A 75 6.26 -2.43 -13.44
N ALA A 76 5.12 -2.21 -14.08
CA ALA A 76 4.89 -2.63 -15.45
C ALA A 76 5.86 -1.94 -16.44
N GLU A 77 6.13 -0.64 -16.27
CA GLU A 77 7.15 0.11 -17.03
C GLU A 77 8.57 -0.47 -16.85
N GLN A 78 8.86 -1.11 -15.70
CA GLN A 78 10.12 -1.83 -15.48
C GLN A 78 10.15 -3.23 -16.15
N GLY A 79 9.09 -3.62 -16.83
CA GLY A 79 8.96 -4.91 -17.53
C GLY A 79 8.46 -6.05 -16.65
N CYS A 80 7.79 -5.76 -15.54
CA CYS A 80 7.08 -6.75 -14.73
C CYS A 80 5.73 -7.11 -15.35
N HIS A 81 5.27 -8.34 -15.10
CA HIS A 81 3.86 -8.71 -15.21
C HIS A 81 3.18 -8.33 -13.89
N VAL A 82 2.16 -7.48 -13.92
CA VAL A 82 1.57 -6.92 -12.69
C VAL A 82 0.10 -7.29 -12.56
N GLU A 83 -0.23 -7.96 -11.45
CA GLU A 83 -1.57 -8.06 -10.92
C GLU A 83 -1.73 -6.98 -9.84
N ALA A 84 -2.81 -6.21 -9.89
CA ALA A 84 -3.06 -5.11 -8.98
C ALA A 84 -4.46 -5.25 -8.38
N VAL A 85 -4.55 -5.28 -7.06
CA VAL A 85 -5.83 -5.50 -6.37
C VAL A 85 -6.15 -4.35 -5.42
N ASP A 86 -7.44 -4.01 -5.34
CA ASP A 86 -7.94 -3.03 -4.36
C ASP A 86 -9.38 -3.37 -3.95
N ALA A 87 -9.78 -2.93 -2.75
CA ALA A 87 -11.12 -3.11 -2.23
C ALA A 87 -12.07 -1.96 -2.63
N ALA A 88 -11.55 -0.85 -3.15
CA ALA A 88 -12.32 0.31 -3.60
C ALA A 88 -12.51 0.29 -5.13
N PRO A 89 -13.69 -0.09 -5.67
CA PRO A 89 -13.95 -0.14 -7.10
C PRO A 89 -13.66 1.19 -7.82
N SER A 90 -14.00 2.32 -7.21
CA SER A 90 -13.75 3.65 -7.80
C SER A 90 -12.25 3.93 -8.02
N MET A 91 -11.38 3.39 -7.15
CA MET A 91 -9.93 3.48 -7.33
C MET A 91 -9.46 2.69 -8.55
N LEU A 92 -10.01 1.48 -8.74
CA LEU A 92 -9.68 0.62 -9.88
C LEU A 92 -10.15 1.23 -11.20
N CYS A 93 -11.34 1.83 -11.25
CA CYS A 93 -11.80 2.55 -12.45
C CYS A 93 -10.81 3.64 -12.86
N VAL A 94 -10.37 4.47 -11.90
CA VAL A 94 -9.36 5.51 -12.16
C VAL A 94 -8.02 4.90 -12.59
N ALA A 95 -7.61 3.77 -11.99
CA ALA A 95 -6.37 3.08 -12.35
C ALA A 95 -6.39 2.56 -13.79
N GLU A 96 -7.49 1.97 -14.24
CA GLU A 96 -7.71 1.50 -15.60
C GLU A 96 -7.72 2.65 -16.63
N GLU A 97 -8.42 3.74 -16.32
CA GLU A 97 -8.45 4.95 -17.17
C GLU A 97 -7.04 5.53 -17.36
N LEU A 98 -6.29 5.70 -16.27
CA LEU A 98 -4.93 6.25 -16.31
C LEU A 98 -3.94 5.31 -17.04
N THR A 99 -4.12 4.01 -16.91
CA THR A 99 -3.30 3.03 -17.64
C THR A 99 -3.58 3.09 -19.13
N SER A 100 -4.84 3.11 -19.52
CA SER A 100 -5.28 3.17 -20.93
C SER A 100 -4.90 4.49 -21.61
N ALA A 101 -4.85 5.59 -20.88
CA ALA A 101 -4.49 6.91 -21.39
C ALA A 101 -2.96 7.10 -21.57
N SER A 102 -2.13 6.19 -21.05
CA SER A 102 -0.67 6.32 -21.11
C SER A 102 -0.16 5.85 -22.47
N PRO A 103 0.58 6.67 -23.25
CA PRO A 103 1.19 6.24 -24.51
C PRO A 103 2.17 5.10 -24.27
N GLY A 104 2.03 4.00 -25.02
CA GLY A 104 2.87 2.81 -24.84
C GLY A 104 2.61 2.05 -23.54
N ALA A 105 1.39 2.17 -23.01
CA ALA A 105 0.98 1.54 -21.76
C ALA A 105 1.33 0.05 -21.74
N VAL A 106 2.07 -0.35 -20.70
CA VAL A 106 2.30 -1.76 -20.40
C VAL A 106 1.07 -2.27 -19.64
N PRO A 107 0.51 -3.42 -20.02
CA PRO A 107 -0.72 -3.90 -19.39
C PRO A 107 -0.51 -4.21 -17.91
N VAL A 108 -1.43 -3.71 -17.08
CA VAL A 108 -1.60 -4.08 -15.68
C VAL A 108 -2.98 -4.74 -15.57
N THR A 109 -3.05 -5.88 -14.92
CA THR A 109 -4.34 -6.55 -14.64
C THR A 109 -4.89 -6.03 -13.32
N TYR A 110 -5.97 -5.25 -13.37
CA TYR A 110 -6.66 -4.75 -12.20
C TYR A 110 -7.79 -5.68 -11.79
N ARG A 111 -7.90 -5.94 -10.49
CA ARG A 111 -8.92 -6.84 -9.94
C ARG A 111 -9.47 -6.33 -8.61
N TRP A 112 -10.77 -6.26 -8.51
CA TRP A 112 -11.42 -6.00 -7.24
C TRP A 112 -11.33 -7.22 -6.31
N VAL A 113 -10.99 -6.97 -5.03
CA VAL A 113 -11.03 -7.96 -3.95
C VAL A 113 -11.67 -7.33 -2.71
N PRO A 114 -12.52 -8.05 -1.97
CA PRO A 114 -13.19 -7.49 -0.79
C PRO A 114 -12.21 -7.26 0.38
N SER A 115 -11.13 -8.02 0.44
CA SER A 115 -10.05 -7.92 1.43
C SER A 115 -8.77 -8.50 0.87
N ILE A 116 -7.63 -8.01 1.37
CA ILE A 116 -6.31 -8.60 1.10
C ILE A 116 -5.97 -9.76 2.05
N ASP A 117 -6.85 -10.10 2.98
CA ASP A 117 -6.70 -11.26 3.87
C ASP A 117 -6.96 -12.59 3.14
N THR A 118 -7.55 -12.53 1.96
CA THR A 118 -7.78 -13.68 1.08
C THR A 118 -7.68 -13.22 -0.36
N LEU A 119 -6.63 -13.67 -1.06
CA LEU A 119 -6.32 -13.26 -2.42
C LEU A 119 -6.66 -14.39 -3.42
N PRO A 120 -7.25 -14.09 -4.59
CA PRO A 120 -7.65 -15.08 -5.58
C PRO A 120 -6.46 -15.57 -6.42
N PHE A 121 -5.31 -15.84 -5.77
CA PHE A 121 -4.10 -16.30 -6.42
C PHE A 121 -3.58 -17.58 -5.77
N PRO A 122 -2.91 -18.47 -6.51
CA PRO A 122 -2.30 -19.67 -5.94
C PRO A 122 -1.14 -19.32 -5.01
N ALA A 123 -0.77 -20.27 -4.16
CA ALA A 123 0.44 -20.16 -3.33
C ALA A 123 1.70 -20.11 -4.23
N ASN A 124 2.71 -19.37 -3.79
CA ASN A 124 4.01 -19.28 -4.46
C ASN A 124 3.92 -18.80 -5.93
N PHE A 125 3.06 -17.85 -6.20
CA PHE A 125 2.80 -17.36 -7.56
C PHE A 125 3.67 -16.15 -7.93
N PHE A 126 3.86 -15.19 -7.00
CA PHE A 126 4.53 -13.92 -7.26
C PHE A 126 6.02 -13.95 -6.92
N ASP A 127 6.85 -13.33 -7.77
CA ASP A 127 8.26 -13.05 -7.48
C ASP A 127 8.39 -11.90 -6.49
N GLY A 128 7.43 -10.97 -6.49
CA GLY A 128 7.37 -9.86 -5.56
C GLY A 128 5.95 -9.40 -5.23
N VAL A 129 5.80 -8.83 -4.05
CA VAL A 129 4.57 -8.19 -3.58
C VAL A 129 4.89 -6.78 -3.09
N LEU A 130 4.12 -5.81 -3.54
CA LEU A 130 4.07 -4.46 -3.02
C LEU A 130 2.77 -4.28 -2.23
N CYS A 131 2.88 -3.81 -0.98
CA CYS A 131 1.74 -3.50 -0.11
C CYS A 131 2.01 -2.18 0.61
N SER A 132 1.54 -1.08 0.03
CA SER A 132 1.92 0.26 0.49
C SER A 132 0.77 1.02 1.13
N SER A 133 0.86 1.26 2.45
CA SER A 133 -0.15 1.98 3.24
C SER A 133 -1.53 1.32 3.19
N VAL A 134 -1.58 0.04 3.49
CA VAL A 134 -2.79 -0.76 3.57
C VAL A 134 -3.01 -1.31 4.98
N LEU A 135 -1.95 -1.80 5.63
CA LEU A 135 -2.05 -2.47 6.93
C LEU A 135 -2.66 -1.59 8.02
N GLU A 136 -2.48 -0.27 7.93
CA GLU A 136 -3.05 0.68 8.89
C GLU A 136 -4.57 0.72 8.93
N TYR A 137 -5.23 0.18 7.92
CA TYR A 137 -6.69 0.14 7.79
C TYR A 137 -7.28 -1.22 8.17
N LEU A 138 -6.44 -2.25 8.33
CA LEU A 138 -6.88 -3.60 8.65
C LEU A 138 -7.17 -3.76 10.14
N HIS A 139 -8.14 -4.62 10.46
CA HIS A 139 -8.42 -4.99 11.85
C HIS A 139 -7.29 -5.89 12.40
N ASP A 140 -6.90 -6.89 11.65
CA ASP A 140 -5.82 -7.81 11.98
C ASP A 140 -4.79 -7.89 10.84
N PRO A 141 -3.65 -7.19 10.96
CA PRO A 141 -2.61 -7.20 9.93
C PRO A 141 -1.92 -8.57 9.77
N ARG A 142 -2.08 -9.48 10.75
CA ARG A 142 -1.46 -10.81 10.71
C ARG A 142 -2.06 -11.68 9.60
N LEU A 143 -3.38 -11.62 9.40
CA LEU A 143 -4.07 -12.34 8.32
C LEU A 143 -3.54 -11.91 6.96
N CYS A 144 -3.40 -10.60 6.75
CA CYS A 144 -2.80 -10.05 5.54
C CYS A 144 -1.36 -10.57 5.35
N LEU A 145 -0.50 -10.50 6.38
CA LEU A 145 0.88 -10.97 6.26
C LEU A 145 0.98 -12.48 5.96
N GLN A 146 0.11 -13.30 6.53
CA GLN A 146 0.01 -14.73 6.21
C GLN A 146 -0.35 -14.94 4.74
N GLU A 147 -1.32 -14.16 4.23
CA GLU A 147 -1.77 -14.27 2.85
C GLU A 147 -0.71 -13.76 1.86
N LEU A 148 -0.05 -12.64 2.16
CA LEU A 148 1.07 -12.16 1.35
C LEU A 148 2.23 -13.17 1.33
N ASN A 149 2.52 -13.83 2.46
CA ASN A 149 3.49 -14.92 2.51
C ASN A 149 3.04 -16.11 1.67
N ARG A 150 1.78 -16.52 1.73
CA ARG A 150 1.25 -17.63 0.94
C ARG A 150 1.42 -17.43 -0.55
N VAL A 151 1.10 -16.24 -1.07
CA VAL A 151 1.15 -15.96 -2.51
C VAL A 151 2.55 -15.68 -3.04
N LEU A 152 3.49 -15.27 -2.19
CA LEU A 152 4.89 -15.08 -2.56
C LEU A 152 5.61 -16.42 -2.75
N ARG A 153 6.49 -16.49 -3.73
CA ARG A 153 7.44 -17.61 -3.91
C ARG A 153 8.48 -17.64 -2.79
N PRO A 154 9.08 -18.79 -2.49
CA PRO A 154 10.29 -18.84 -1.67
C PRO A 154 11.35 -17.86 -2.20
N CYS A 155 12.01 -17.13 -1.33
CA CYS A 155 12.93 -16.04 -1.66
C CYS A 155 12.30 -14.87 -2.42
N GLY A 156 10.96 -14.80 -2.55
CA GLY A 156 10.23 -13.68 -3.14
C GLY A 156 10.33 -12.41 -2.29
N ARG A 157 10.22 -11.25 -2.93
CA ARG A 157 10.41 -9.94 -2.29
C ARG A 157 9.10 -9.34 -1.83
N LEU A 158 9.05 -8.91 -0.57
CA LEU A 158 7.97 -8.11 -0.02
C LEU A 158 8.44 -6.66 0.14
N MET A 159 7.71 -5.73 -0.48
CA MET A 159 7.80 -4.31 -0.23
C MET A 159 6.56 -3.87 0.53
N ILE A 160 6.72 -3.42 1.78
CA ILE A 160 5.58 -3.08 2.63
C ILE A 160 5.81 -1.78 3.39
N SER A 161 4.79 -0.92 3.44
CA SER A 161 4.89 0.30 4.23
C SER A 161 3.81 0.43 5.28
N VAL A 162 4.21 0.96 6.43
CA VAL A 162 3.35 1.19 7.60
C VAL A 162 3.61 2.55 8.24
N PRO A 163 2.65 3.14 8.95
CA PRO A 163 2.87 4.37 9.69
C PRO A 163 3.86 4.19 10.84
N SER A 164 4.72 5.22 11.03
CA SER A 164 5.71 5.25 12.12
C SER A 164 5.09 5.70 13.44
N ALA A 165 5.09 4.85 14.45
CA ALA A 165 4.67 5.19 15.82
C ALA A 165 5.59 6.23 16.50
N ARG A 166 6.84 6.36 16.01
CA ARG A 166 7.82 7.32 16.55
C ARG A 166 7.79 8.69 15.87
N SER A 167 6.99 8.86 14.81
CA SER A 167 6.94 10.11 14.04
C SER A 167 6.40 11.29 14.86
N ILE A 168 7.25 12.28 15.05
CA ILE A 168 6.86 13.57 15.69
C ILE A 168 5.74 14.23 14.87
N THR A 169 5.86 14.23 13.54
CA THR A 169 4.85 14.78 12.63
C THR A 169 3.48 14.15 12.87
N ARG A 170 3.40 12.82 12.98
CA ARG A 170 2.14 12.12 13.25
C ARG A 170 1.60 12.44 14.64
N ARG A 171 2.46 12.55 15.67
CA ARG A 171 2.05 12.92 17.03
C ARG A 171 1.41 14.31 17.05
N VAL A 172 2.04 15.29 16.39
CA VAL A 172 1.48 16.65 16.27
C VAL A 172 0.14 16.62 15.53
N LEU A 173 0.06 15.89 14.42
CA LEU A 173 -1.19 15.77 13.64
C LEU A 173 -2.30 15.09 14.44
N LYS A 174 -2.00 14.11 15.30
CA LYS A 174 -2.98 13.50 16.22
C LYS A 174 -3.50 14.50 17.27
N LEU A 175 -2.64 15.33 17.82
CA LEU A 175 -3.07 16.40 18.74
C LEU A 175 -3.99 17.40 18.04
N VAL A 176 -3.64 17.81 16.81
CA VAL A 176 -4.50 18.69 15.99
C VAL A 176 -5.83 18.01 15.68
N HIS A 177 -5.80 16.73 15.29
CA HIS A 177 -7.01 15.94 15.01
C HIS A 177 -7.94 15.90 16.23
N ALA A 178 -7.43 15.54 17.41
CA ALA A 178 -8.19 15.50 18.65
C ALA A 178 -8.77 16.89 19.01
N GLY A 179 -8.02 17.96 18.76
CA GLY A 179 -8.50 19.34 18.94
C GLY A 179 -9.64 19.69 17.98
N THR A 180 -9.50 19.38 16.70
CA THR A 180 -10.52 19.71 15.68
C THR A 180 -11.76 18.82 15.78
N GLU A 181 -11.63 17.59 16.26
CA GLU A 181 -12.75 16.67 16.51
C GLU A 181 -13.72 17.23 17.58
N ARG A 182 -13.21 17.90 18.61
CA ARG A 182 -14.05 18.59 19.64
C ARG A 182 -14.96 19.67 19.05
N PHE A 183 -14.58 20.21 17.88
CA PHE A 183 -15.36 21.23 17.16
C PHE A 183 -16.14 20.65 15.98
N GLY A 184 -16.32 19.31 15.92
CA GLY A 184 -17.06 18.62 14.86
C GLY A 184 -16.32 18.54 13.51
N CYS A 185 -15.03 18.90 13.47
CA CYS A 185 -14.22 18.88 12.25
C CYS A 185 -13.00 17.97 12.43
N ALA A 186 -13.16 16.65 12.24
CA ALA A 186 -12.06 15.69 12.33
C ALA A 186 -11.04 15.91 11.18
N TRP A 187 -10.00 16.71 11.41
CA TRP A 187 -8.95 16.98 10.43
C TRP A 187 -7.56 16.66 10.99
N PRO A 188 -6.70 15.98 10.24
CA PRO A 188 -6.96 15.36 8.92
C PRO A 188 -7.74 14.03 9.05
N LYS A 189 -8.76 13.85 8.21
CA LYS A 189 -9.71 12.71 8.26
C LYS A 189 -9.07 11.32 8.21
N TYR A 190 -7.92 11.14 7.54
CA TYR A 190 -7.27 9.84 7.44
C TYR A 190 -6.81 9.28 8.80
N LEU A 191 -6.64 10.12 9.83
CA LEU A 191 -6.26 9.66 11.17
C LEU A 191 -7.40 8.93 11.88
N SER A 192 -8.66 9.22 11.55
CA SER A 192 -9.81 8.49 12.11
C SER A 192 -9.82 7.02 11.70
N ILE A 193 -9.35 6.72 10.48
CA ILE A 193 -9.37 5.38 9.90
C ILE A 193 -8.02 4.63 10.00
N SER A 194 -6.91 5.34 10.24
CA SER A 194 -5.58 4.75 10.41
C SER A 194 -5.42 4.23 11.85
N LYS A 195 -5.64 2.94 12.05
CA LYS A 195 -5.68 2.30 13.38
C LYS A 195 -4.32 1.79 13.84
N GLN A 196 -3.46 1.37 12.91
CA GLN A 196 -2.19 0.70 13.21
C GLN A 196 -1.00 1.64 13.00
N GLU A 197 -0.04 1.60 13.92
CA GLU A 197 1.25 2.28 13.83
C GLU A 197 2.32 1.40 14.47
N TYR A 198 3.51 1.43 13.91
CA TYR A 198 4.59 0.54 14.34
C TYR A 198 5.90 1.28 14.56
N SER A 199 6.70 0.83 15.51
CA SER A 199 8.14 1.08 15.50
C SER A 199 8.84 0.12 14.52
N VAL A 200 10.07 0.46 14.12
CA VAL A 200 10.87 -0.41 13.25
C VAL A 200 11.04 -1.80 13.87
N ARG A 201 11.32 -1.85 15.19
CA ARG A 201 11.52 -3.12 15.90
C ARG A 201 10.26 -3.98 15.91
N GLU A 202 9.12 -3.42 16.36
CA GLU A 202 7.84 -4.14 16.42
C GLU A 202 7.44 -4.70 15.07
N PHE A 203 7.58 -3.89 13.99
CA PHE A 203 7.19 -4.36 12.66
C PHE A 203 8.17 -5.40 12.09
N SER A 204 9.48 -5.29 12.37
CA SER A 204 10.44 -6.32 11.98
C SER A 204 10.20 -7.64 12.72
N GLU A 205 9.82 -7.58 14.00
CA GLU A 205 9.44 -8.78 14.77
C GLU A 205 8.14 -9.41 14.22
N LEU A 206 7.16 -8.58 13.84
CA LEU A 206 5.92 -9.04 13.22
C LEU A 206 6.18 -9.69 11.86
N LEU A 207 7.01 -9.09 11.00
CA LEU A 207 7.41 -9.67 9.71
C LEU A 207 8.08 -11.03 9.91
N ARG A 208 9.05 -11.12 10.85
CA ARG A 208 9.75 -12.37 11.12
C ARG A 208 8.81 -13.48 11.62
N ALA A 209 7.85 -13.15 12.49
CA ALA A 209 6.84 -14.07 12.97
C ALA A 209 5.94 -14.64 11.85
N HIS A 210 5.93 -13.99 10.68
CA HIS A 210 5.17 -14.41 9.49
C HIS A 210 6.06 -14.89 8.33
N GLY A 211 7.31 -15.31 8.64
CA GLY A 211 8.23 -15.93 7.67
C GLY A 211 8.88 -14.93 6.71
N PHE A 212 9.15 -13.69 7.18
CA PHE A 212 9.84 -12.67 6.39
C PHE A 212 11.12 -12.20 7.08
N GLY A 213 12.25 -12.33 6.41
CA GLY A 213 13.51 -11.70 6.80
C GLY A 213 13.56 -10.25 6.31
N THR A 214 13.71 -9.28 7.24
CA THR A 214 13.85 -7.86 6.88
C THR A 214 15.26 -7.57 6.39
N GLU A 215 15.41 -7.02 5.18
CA GLU A 215 16.69 -6.67 4.58
C GLU A 215 17.02 -5.18 4.71
N VAL A 216 16.06 -4.33 4.40
CA VAL A 216 16.21 -2.87 4.38
C VAL A 216 14.94 -2.21 4.89
N PHE A 217 15.11 -1.10 5.62
CA PHE A 217 14.00 -0.20 5.91
C PHE A 217 14.38 1.25 5.61
N MET A 218 13.40 2.06 5.22
CA MET A 218 13.55 3.49 4.99
C MET A 218 12.41 4.27 5.60
N CYS A 219 12.66 5.50 6.02
CA CYS A 219 11.66 6.41 6.57
C CYS A 219 11.35 7.52 5.57
N PHE A 220 10.07 7.84 5.36
CA PHE A 220 9.64 8.85 4.41
C PHE A 220 8.32 9.52 4.82
N GLY A 221 7.77 10.39 3.97
CA GLY A 221 6.41 10.92 4.12
C GLY A 221 6.32 12.38 4.54
N ASN A 222 7.44 13.10 4.74
CA ASN A 222 7.44 14.56 4.88
C ASN A 222 8.70 15.19 4.25
N ARG A 223 8.68 16.52 4.07
CA ARG A 223 9.81 17.25 3.43
C ARG A 223 11.11 17.13 4.22
N VAL A 224 11.04 17.05 5.54
CA VAL A 224 12.21 16.98 6.44
C VAL A 224 12.82 15.58 6.40
N ALA A 225 12.03 14.52 6.23
CA ALA A 225 12.52 13.14 6.12
C ALA A 225 13.54 12.95 4.98
N ARG A 226 13.47 13.78 3.93
CA ARG A 226 14.46 13.76 2.82
C ARG A 226 15.87 14.09 3.26
N TRP A 227 16.03 14.90 4.32
CA TRP A 227 17.34 15.31 4.86
C TRP A 227 17.90 14.30 5.87
N PHE A 228 17.03 13.41 6.39
CA PHE A 228 17.38 12.42 7.41
C PHE A 228 16.84 11.03 7.01
N PRO A 229 17.35 10.44 5.91
CA PRO A 229 16.93 9.11 5.49
C PRO A 229 17.23 8.09 6.60
N GLY A 230 16.28 7.21 6.89
CA GLY A 230 16.40 6.21 7.97
C GLY A 230 15.99 6.71 9.37
N ASN A 231 15.72 8.00 9.56
CA ASN A 231 15.31 8.51 10.87
C ASN A 231 13.79 8.37 11.11
N ALA A 232 13.39 7.36 11.90
CA ALA A 232 12.00 7.05 12.20
C ALA A 232 11.26 8.13 13.00
N PHE A 233 11.96 9.08 13.63
CA PHE A 233 11.33 10.22 14.34
C PHE A 233 10.87 11.31 13.38
N VAL A 234 11.50 11.40 12.22
CA VAL A 234 11.20 12.43 11.22
C VAL A 234 10.21 11.93 10.19
N GLY A 235 10.38 10.68 9.69
CA GLY A 235 9.48 10.08 8.71
C GLY A 235 8.12 9.73 9.31
N SER A 236 7.04 9.96 8.56
CA SER A 236 5.68 9.57 8.96
C SER A 236 5.32 8.12 8.57
N LEU A 237 6.06 7.55 7.65
CA LEU A 237 5.90 6.19 7.14
C LEU A 237 7.25 5.46 7.16
N LEU A 238 7.18 4.16 7.40
CA LEU A 238 8.29 3.20 7.29
C LEU A 238 8.04 2.33 6.06
N MET A 239 9.05 2.16 5.21
CA MET A 239 9.07 1.20 4.10
C MET A 239 10.06 0.10 4.44
N PHE A 240 9.64 -1.14 4.33
CA PHE A 240 10.47 -2.31 4.50
C PHE A 240 10.60 -3.07 3.19
N ARG A 241 11.82 -3.51 2.88
CA ARG A 241 12.08 -4.60 1.94
C ARG A 241 12.39 -5.84 2.77
N ALA A 242 11.64 -6.90 2.53
CA ALA A 242 11.80 -8.18 3.20
C ALA A 242 11.77 -9.32 2.18
N THR A 243 12.30 -10.47 2.57
CA THR A 243 12.33 -11.68 1.73
C THR A 243 11.55 -12.77 2.45
N LYS A 244 10.76 -13.56 1.71
CA LYS A 244 10.14 -14.78 2.22
C LYS A 244 11.22 -15.81 2.52
N GLU A 245 11.26 -16.29 3.77
CA GLU A 245 12.16 -17.35 4.26
C GLU A 245 11.69 -18.74 3.86
#